data_6b90119aea64d49544ac792416ccaef9
#
_entry.id   6b90119aea64d49544ac792416ccaef9
#
_cell.length_a   1.000
_cell.length_b   1.000
_cell.length_c   1.000
_cell.angle_alpha   90.00
_cell.angle_beta   90.00
_cell.angle_gamma   90.00
#
_symmetry.space_group_name_H-M   'P 1'
#
loop_
_entity.id
_entity.type
_entity.pdbx_description
1 polymer ?
#
loop_
_entity_poly.entity_id
_entity_poly.type
_entity_poly.pdbx_seq_one_letter_code
_entity_poly.pdbx_strand_id
1 'polypeptide(L)'
;MNKRTNQGYTIIVSITLPDCEYVLGEKQMESREPKYVTWYCVDKKNYYHGHYIDDKNVALRDLYERVQHEISYRIDRLNDKIKGE
;
A
#
# COMPACT_ATOMS: atom_id res chain seq x y z
N MET A 1 -0.51 -4.59 22.32
CA MET A 1 0.27 -4.50 21.08
C MET A 1 0.07 -3.16 20.42
N ASN A 2 1.16 -2.51 20.05
CA ASN A 2 1.07 -1.21 19.41
C ASN A 2 0.73 -1.38 17.94
N LYS A 3 -0.38 -0.76 17.52
CA LYS A 3 -0.73 -0.73 16.11
C LYS A 3 0.05 0.38 15.41
N ARG A 4 0.47 0.12 14.19
CA ARG A 4 1.13 1.16 13.39
C ARG A 4 0.09 2.19 12.96
N THR A 5 0.47 3.44 13.10
CA THR A 5 -0.40 4.54 12.66
C THR A 5 0.40 5.52 11.82
N ASN A 6 -0.29 6.22 10.94
CA ASN A 6 0.27 7.31 10.17
C ASN A 6 -0.83 8.31 9.85
N GLN A 7 -0.62 9.56 10.20
CA GLN A 7 -1.56 10.66 9.93
C GLN A 7 -2.99 10.38 10.40
N GLY A 8 -3.11 9.71 11.55
CA GLY A 8 -4.43 9.41 12.13
C GLY A 8 -5.08 8.14 11.60
N TYR A 9 -4.42 7.43 10.69
CA TYR A 9 -4.91 6.15 10.17
C TYR A 9 -4.16 5.01 10.83
N THR A 10 -4.89 3.96 11.20
CA THR A 10 -4.29 2.73 11.71
C THR A 10 -4.06 1.77 10.55
N ILE A 11 -2.86 1.22 10.45
CA ILE A 11 -2.54 0.27 9.39
C ILE A 11 -3.24 -1.05 9.71
N ILE A 12 -4.16 -1.47 8.86
CA ILE A 12 -4.94 -2.69 9.07
C ILE A 12 -4.59 -3.81 8.09
N VAL A 13 -3.99 -3.49 6.96
CA VAL A 13 -3.51 -4.50 5.99
C VAL A 13 -2.12 -4.10 5.53
N SER A 14 -1.21 -5.06 5.43
CA SER A 14 0.11 -4.83 4.89
C SER A 14 0.50 -5.99 3.99
N ILE A 15 0.99 -5.67 2.80
CA ILE A 15 1.52 -6.67 1.85
C ILE A 15 2.98 -6.30 1.63
N THR A 16 3.86 -7.17 2.11
CA THR A 16 5.30 -6.89 2.15
C THR A 16 6.03 -7.53 0.98
N LEU A 17 6.83 -6.74 0.30
CA LEU A 17 7.78 -7.18 -0.71
C LEU A 17 9.19 -7.06 -0.11
N PRO A 18 10.22 -7.63 -0.75
CA PRO A 18 11.56 -7.62 -0.13
C PRO A 18 12.08 -6.24 0.27
N ASP A 19 11.76 -5.20 -0.50
CA ASP A 19 12.31 -3.87 -0.29
C ASP A 19 11.27 -2.80 0.04
N CYS A 20 10.00 -3.18 0.16
CA CYS A 20 8.94 -2.21 0.44
C CYS A 20 7.67 -2.93 0.87
N GLU A 21 6.64 -2.16 1.17
CA GLU A 21 5.31 -2.73 1.43
C GLU A 21 4.24 -1.79 0.90
N TYR A 22 3.06 -2.35 0.69
CA TYR A 22 1.85 -1.57 0.38
C TYR A 22 0.88 -1.79 1.53
N VAL A 23 0.34 -0.71 2.06
CA VAL A 23 -0.47 -0.77 3.26
C VAL A 23 -1.82 -0.10 3.06
N LEU A 24 -2.80 -0.52 3.84
CA LEU A 24 -4.10 0.11 3.91
C LEU A 24 -4.32 0.58 5.33
N GLY A 25 -4.66 1.84 5.47
CA GLY A 25 -4.98 2.44 6.76
C GLY A 25 -6.45 2.76 6.89
N GLU A 26 -6.94 2.70 8.12
CA GLU A 26 -8.32 3.04 8.44
C GLU A 26 -8.34 4.18 9.46
N LYS A 27 -9.14 5.22 9.19
CA LYS A 27 -9.33 6.33 10.10
C LYS A 27 -10.10 5.85 11.31
N GLN A 28 -9.54 6.07 12.50
CA GLN A 28 -10.16 5.57 13.73
C GLN A 28 -11.23 6.51 14.26
N MET A 29 -11.09 7.79 13.99
CA MET A 29 -12.05 8.79 14.47
C MET A 29 -12.83 9.36 13.31
N GLU A 30 -14.09 9.67 13.53
CA GLU A 30 -14.90 10.31 12.50
C GLU A 30 -14.31 11.65 12.14
N SER A 31 -14.23 11.92 10.85
CA SER A 31 -13.73 13.18 10.33
C SER A 31 -14.30 13.38 8.92
N ARG A 32 -14.03 14.55 8.35
CA ARG A 32 -14.41 14.85 6.98
C ARG A 32 -13.46 14.20 5.96
N GLU A 33 -12.33 13.70 6.43
CA GLU A 33 -11.38 13.05 5.57
C GLU A 33 -11.85 11.64 5.21
N PRO A 34 -11.43 11.12 4.05
CA PRO A 34 -11.77 9.75 3.66
C PRO A 34 -11.37 8.74 4.73
N LYS A 35 -12.17 7.70 4.87
CA LYS A 35 -12.02 6.74 5.94
C LYS A 35 -10.83 5.80 5.73
N TYR A 36 -10.42 5.57 4.50
CA TYR A 36 -9.36 4.64 4.16
C TYR A 36 -8.31 5.30 3.30
N VAL A 37 -7.09 4.77 3.38
CA VAL A 37 -6.00 5.23 2.56
C VAL A 37 -5.10 4.05 2.24
N THR A 38 -4.56 4.01 1.02
CA THR A 38 -3.49 3.07 0.69
C THR A 38 -2.21 3.85 0.47
N TRP A 39 -1.09 3.31 0.95
CA TRP A 39 0.23 3.92 0.78
C TRP A 39 1.23 2.89 0.29
N TYR A 40 2.21 3.38 -0.46
CA TYR A 40 3.48 2.72 -0.66
C TYR A 40 4.37 3.08 0.54
N CYS A 41 5.02 2.10 1.15
CA CYS A 41 5.76 2.33 2.38
C CYS A 41 7.17 1.72 2.31
N VAL A 42 8.16 2.47 2.81
CA VAL A 42 9.54 2.02 2.88
C VAL A 42 10.00 2.12 4.34
N ASP A 43 10.70 1.07 4.80
CA ASP A 43 11.27 1.01 6.15
C ASP A 43 10.22 1.15 7.26
N LYS A 44 8.97 0.87 6.96
CA LYS A 44 7.84 0.95 7.91
C LYS A 44 7.64 2.35 8.51
N LYS A 45 8.27 3.36 7.93
CA LYS A 45 8.24 4.73 8.44
C LYS A 45 7.85 5.74 7.38
N ASN A 46 8.20 5.49 6.13
CA ASN A 46 8.06 6.46 5.07
C ASN A 46 6.90 6.05 4.17
N TYR A 47 5.84 6.86 4.18
CA TYR A 47 4.60 6.58 3.47
C TYR A 47 4.47 7.54 2.30
N TYR A 48 4.23 6.99 1.10
CA TYR A 48 4.20 7.77 -0.14
C TYR A 48 2.96 7.46 -0.96
N HIS A 49 2.57 8.42 -1.78
CA HIS A 49 1.53 8.24 -2.81
C HIS A 49 0.22 7.72 -2.23
N GLY A 50 -0.34 8.45 -1.28
CA GLY A 50 -1.59 8.09 -0.65
C GLY A 50 -2.78 8.18 -1.60
N HIS A 51 -3.59 7.12 -1.64
CA HIS A 51 -4.88 7.12 -2.31
C HIS A 51 -5.95 7.09 -1.24
N TYR A 52 -6.72 8.17 -1.12
CA TYR A 52 -7.71 8.36 -0.06
C TYR A 52 -9.07 7.96 -0.57
N ILE A 53 -9.71 7.01 0.09
CA ILE A 53 -10.91 6.33 -0.42
C ILE A 53 -11.88 6.12 0.74
N ASP A 54 -13.19 6.37 0.50
CA ASP A 54 -14.19 6.23 1.54
C ASP A 54 -14.71 4.80 1.73
N ASP A 55 -14.70 4.00 0.68
CA ASP A 55 -15.26 2.65 0.70
C ASP A 55 -14.15 1.62 0.93
N LYS A 56 -14.36 0.74 1.92
CA LYS A 56 -13.34 -0.25 2.29
C LYS A 56 -13.03 -1.22 1.15
N ASN A 57 -14.05 -1.68 0.45
CA ASN A 57 -13.84 -2.65 -0.64
C ASN A 57 -13.11 -2.00 -1.80
N VAL A 58 -13.40 -0.75 -2.10
CA VAL A 58 -12.69 -0.01 -3.13
C VAL A 58 -11.24 0.19 -2.72
N ALA A 59 -10.99 0.49 -1.44
CA ALA A 59 -9.64 0.66 -0.93
C ALA A 59 -8.84 -0.65 -0.99
N LEU A 60 -9.48 -1.77 -0.65
CA LEU A 60 -8.83 -3.08 -0.77
C LEU A 60 -8.48 -3.40 -2.22
N ARG A 61 -9.40 -3.12 -3.14
CA ARG A 61 -9.13 -3.31 -4.57
C ARG A 61 -7.94 -2.45 -5.01
N ASP A 62 -7.93 -1.20 -4.58
CA ASP A 62 -6.81 -0.29 -4.89
C ASP A 62 -5.49 -0.84 -4.38
N LEU A 63 -5.48 -1.34 -3.16
CA LEU A 63 -4.28 -1.94 -2.56
C LEU A 63 -3.78 -3.12 -3.40
N TYR A 64 -4.67 -4.03 -3.74
CA TYR A 64 -4.31 -5.22 -4.51
C TYR A 64 -3.86 -4.86 -5.92
N GLU A 65 -4.51 -3.90 -6.55
CA GLU A 65 -4.11 -3.43 -7.89
C GLU A 65 -2.72 -2.81 -7.87
N ARG A 66 -2.40 -2.04 -6.83
CA ARG A 66 -1.07 -1.45 -6.68
C ARG A 66 0.00 -2.52 -6.56
N VAL A 67 -0.26 -3.55 -5.74
CA VAL A 67 0.67 -4.66 -5.57
C VAL A 67 0.82 -5.45 -6.86
N GLN A 68 -0.29 -5.75 -7.52
CA GLN A 68 -0.28 -6.48 -8.79
C GLN A 68 0.52 -5.73 -9.85
N HIS A 69 0.34 -4.43 -9.94
CA HIS A 69 1.06 -3.60 -10.90
C HIS A 69 2.57 -3.63 -10.63
N GLU A 70 2.96 -3.54 -9.37
CA GLU A 70 4.36 -3.57 -8.99
C GLU A 70 4.99 -4.95 -9.29
N ILE A 71 4.28 -6.02 -9.00
CA ILE A 71 4.75 -7.37 -9.26
C ILE A 71 4.94 -7.59 -10.76
N SER A 72 3.98 -7.15 -11.57
CA SER A 72 4.07 -7.25 -13.04
C SER A 72 5.29 -6.51 -13.57
N TYR A 73 5.54 -5.33 -13.05
CA TYR A 73 6.70 -4.53 -13.43
C TYR A 73 8.01 -5.26 -13.09
N ARG A 74 8.10 -5.87 -11.92
CA ARG A 74 9.29 -6.62 -11.49
C ARG A 74 9.53 -7.85 -12.34
N ILE A 75 8.46 -8.55 -12.69
CA ILE A 75 8.54 -9.72 -13.57
C ILE A 75 9.07 -9.31 -14.94
N ASP A 76 8.55 -8.23 -15.49
CA ASP A 76 9.00 -7.73 -16.79
C ASP A 76 10.51 -7.40 -16.79
N ARG A 77 10.96 -6.75 -15.72
CA ARG A 77 12.38 -6.42 -15.58
C ARG A 77 13.26 -7.66 -15.49
N LEU A 78 12.82 -8.68 -14.76
CA LEU A 78 13.53 -9.93 -14.65
C LEU A 78 13.59 -10.65 -15.99
N ASN A 79 12.48 -10.65 -16.72
CA ASN A 79 12.43 -11.25 -18.06
C ASN A 79 13.42 -10.56 -19.00
N ASP A 80 13.53 -9.24 -18.93
CA ASP A 80 14.50 -8.51 -19.75
C ASP A 80 15.94 -8.91 -19.41
N LYS A 81 16.25 -9.08 -18.14
CA LYS A 81 17.59 -9.52 -17.71
C LYS A 81 17.89 -10.94 -18.18
N ILE A 82 16.91 -11.83 -18.10
CA ILE A 82 17.07 -13.20 -18.53
C ILE A 82 17.30 -13.27 -20.04
N LYS A 83 16.56 -12.50 -20.82
CA LYS A 83 16.69 -12.46 -22.28
C LYS A 83 17.96 -11.79 -22.75
N GLY A 84 18.49 -10.88 -21.95
CA GLY A 84 19.69 -10.12 -22.31
C GLY A 84 20.99 -10.88 -22.19
N GLU A 85 20.95 -12.11 -21.72
CA GLU A 85 22.15 -12.93 -21.57
C GLU A 85 22.48 -13.72 -22.81
#